data_eded89e7923777c4902e24824dd87c4a
#
_entry.id   eded89e7923777c4902e24824dd87c4a
#
_cell.length_a   1.000
_cell.length_b   1.000
_cell.length_c   1.000
_cell.angle_alpha   90.00
_cell.angle_beta   90.00
_cell.angle_gamma   90.00
#
_symmetry.space_group_name_H-M   'P 1'
#
loop_
_entity.id
_entity.type
_entity.pdbx_description
1 polymer ?
#
loop_
_entity_poly.entity_id
_entity_poly.type
_entity_poly.pdbx_seq_one_letter_code
_entity_poly.pdbx_strand_id
1 'polypeptide(L)'
;MKLTQEDHNWLEAYRQTLDQQFPGMVEHILLFGSKARGTATKESDLDLLVVIRRGDWRLKDAMTRPGYLLATASDVVPSIIVLTVEEWELLQKQQTPFWLTVQQDAVVLQ
;
A
#
# COMPACT_ATOMS: atom_id res chain seq x y z
N MET A 1 -7.93 10.03 -8.86
CA MET A 1 -6.58 9.70 -8.40
C MET A 1 -5.64 10.84 -8.75
N LYS A 2 -4.83 11.28 -7.82
CA LYS A 2 -3.93 12.43 -8.00
C LYS A 2 -2.53 12.06 -7.55
N LEU A 3 -1.71 11.58 -8.48
CA LEU A 3 -0.34 11.15 -8.23
C LEU A 3 0.64 12.04 -8.98
N THR A 4 1.76 12.36 -8.33
CA THR A 4 2.89 13.03 -8.98
C THR A 4 3.70 12.02 -9.77
N GLN A 5 4.61 12.52 -10.62
CA GLN A 5 5.55 11.64 -11.32
C GLN A 5 6.42 10.85 -10.33
N GLU A 6 6.83 11.47 -9.23
CA GLU A 6 7.60 10.78 -8.19
C GLU A 6 6.78 9.70 -7.50
N ASP A 7 5.49 9.93 -7.25
CA ASP A 7 4.60 8.91 -6.73
C ASP A 7 4.58 7.69 -7.66
N HIS A 8 4.41 7.91 -8.96
CA HIS A 8 4.42 6.83 -9.95
C HIS A 8 5.75 6.08 -9.98
N ASN A 9 6.86 6.80 -9.95
CA ASN A 9 8.18 6.19 -9.96
C ASN A 9 8.41 5.33 -8.72
N TRP A 10 8.01 5.84 -7.54
CA TRP A 10 8.14 5.10 -6.30
C TRP A 10 7.27 3.83 -6.31
N LEU A 11 6.01 3.96 -6.74
CA LEU A 11 5.09 2.82 -6.82
C LEU A 11 5.64 1.72 -7.72
N GLU A 12 6.16 2.08 -8.90
CA GLU A 12 6.73 1.12 -9.84
C GLU A 12 7.95 0.42 -9.23
N ALA A 13 8.86 1.19 -8.63
CA ALA A 13 10.06 0.63 -7.99
C ALA A 13 9.70 -0.29 -6.82
N TYR A 14 8.73 0.10 -6.00
CA TYR A 14 8.30 -0.71 -4.87
C TYR A 14 7.64 -2.01 -5.32
N ARG A 15 6.75 -1.94 -6.31
CA ARG A 15 6.10 -3.13 -6.86
C ARG A 15 7.12 -4.12 -7.42
N GLN A 16 8.09 -3.62 -8.17
CA GLN A 16 9.17 -4.46 -8.71
C GLN A 16 9.98 -5.12 -7.61
N THR A 17 10.31 -4.36 -6.56
CA THR A 17 11.07 -4.89 -5.43
C THR A 17 10.29 -5.98 -4.70
N LEU A 18 9.00 -5.77 -4.45
CA LEU A 18 8.14 -6.78 -3.82
C LEU A 18 8.08 -8.06 -4.66
N ASP A 19 7.94 -7.91 -5.97
CA ASP A 19 7.86 -9.04 -6.89
C ASP A 19 9.16 -9.84 -6.92
N GLN A 20 10.30 -9.16 -6.89
CA GLN A 20 11.63 -9.79 -6.92
C GLN A 20 12.01 -10.45 -5.60
N GLN A 21 11.74 -9.79 -4.48
CA GLN A 21 12.16 -10.26 -3.16
C GLN A 21 11.14 -11.21 -2.50
N PHE A 22 9.86 -11.04 -2.83
CA PHE A 22 8.77 -11.82 -2.22
C PHE A 22 7.85 -12.40 -3.30
N PRO A 23 8.39 -13.21 -4.24
CA PRO A 23 7.61 -13.68 -5.38
C PRO A 23 6.39 -14.49 -4.92
N GLY A 24 5.25 -14.21 -5.51
CA GLY A 24 4.00 -14.93 -5.25
C GLY A 24 3.32 -14.59 -3.92
N MET A 25 3.85 -13.66 -3.13
CA MET A 25 3.28 -13.34 -1.81
C MET A 25 2.20 -12.27 -1.86
N VAL A 26 2.29 -11.33 -2.79
CA VAL A 26 1.35 -10.21 -2.88
C VAL A 26 0.09 -10.63 -3.64
N GLU A 27 -1.06 -10.53 -2.98
CA GLU A 27 -2.36 -10.77 -3.62
C GLU A 27 -2.92 -9.48 -4.23
N HIS A 28 -2.87 -8.38 -3.47
CA HIS A 28 -3.40 -7.09 -3.93
C HIS A 28 -2.56 -5.94 -3.40
N ILE A 29 -2.54 -4.86 -4.17
CA ILE A 29 -2.01 -3.57 -3.74
C ILE A 29 -3.10 -2.54 -4.01
N LEU A 30 -3.53 -1.83 -2.97
CA LEU A 30 -4.58 -0.84 -3.03
C LEU A 30 -4.03 0.52 -2.62
N LEU A 31 -4.33 1.54 -3.41
CA LEU A 31 -4.08 2.93 -3.05
C LEU A 31 -5.36 3.47 -2.42
N PHE A 32 -5.26 4.12 -1.27
CA PHE A 32 -6.40 4.75 -0.62
C PHE A 32 -6.02 6.12 -0.07
N GLY A 33 -6.92 6.77 0.67
CA GLY A 33 -6.67 8.09 1.22
C GLY A 33 -6.79 9.22 0.20
N SER A 34 -6.22 10.38 0.53
CA SER A 34 -6.42 11.60 -0.25
C SER A 34 -5.90 11.53 -1.69
N LYS A 35 -4.80 10.83 -1.92
CA LYS A 35 -4.27 10.67 -3.28
C LYS A 35 -5.18 9.81 -4.14
N ALA A 36 -5.81 8.79 -3.57
CA ALA A 36 -6.80 7.97 -4.28
C ALA A 36 -8.06 8.77 -4.61
N ARG A 37 -8.54 9.59 -3.67
CA ARG A 37 -9.71 10.45 -3.88
C ARG A 37 -9.47 11.61 -4.85
N GLY A 38 -8.21 11.99 -5.09
CA GLY A 38 -7.88 13.15 -5.92
C GLY A 38 -7.91 14.48 -5.16
N THR A 39 -7.93 14.44 -3.83
CA THR A 39 -7.97 15.63 -2.96
C THR A 39 -6.61 15.96 -2.34
N ALA A 40 -5.56 15.25 -2.76
CA ALA A 40 -4.22 15.38 -2.19
C ALA A 40 -3.60 16.76 -2.45
N THR A 41 -2.80 17.19 -1.47
CA THR A 41 -1.86 18.31 -1.61
C THR A 41 -0.44 17.74 -1.75
N LYS A 42 0.57 18.60 -1.95
CA LYS A 42 1.98 18.20 -2.00
C LYS A 42 2.43 17.43 -0.75
N GLU A 43 1.82 17.71 0.38
CA GLU A 43 2.22 17.19 1.68
C GLU A 43 1.42 15.94 2.07
N SER A 44 0.50 15.51 1.22
CA SER A 44 -0.31 14.32 1.51
C SER A 44 0.53 13.05 1.43
N ASP A 45 0.29 12.13 2.38
CA ASP A 45 0.90 10.81 2.36
C ASP A 45 0.36 9.98 1.20
N LEU A 46 1.19 9.05 0.75
CA LEU A 46 0.78 8.02 -0.19
C LEU A 46 0.35 6.80 0.62
N ASP A 47 -0.95 6.61 0.81
CA ASP A 47 -1.50 5.53 1.62
C ASP A 47 -1.65 4.26 0.80
N LEU A 48 -0.94 3.22 1.19
CA LEU A 48 -0.89 1.97 0.46
C LEU A 48 -1.24 0.79 1.36
N LEU A 49 -2.15 -0.06 0.89
CA LEU A 49 -2.46 -1.34 1.53
C LEU A 49 -1.93 -2.46 0.65
N VAL A 50 -1.07 -3.29 1.22
CA VAL A 50 -0.54 -4.49 0.56
C VAL A 50 -1.19 -5.69 1.23
N VAL A 51 -1.97 -6.46 0.47
CA VAL A 51 -2.60 -7.69 0.96
C VAL A 51 -1.76 -8.86 0.51
N ILE A 52 -1.29 -9.65 1.47
CA ILE A 52 -0.41 -10.79 1.22
C ILE A 52 -1.10 -12.09 1.58
N ARG A 53 -0.64 -13.19 1.00
CA ARG A 53 -1.24 -14.52 1.22
C ARG A 53 -1.24 -14.90 2.69
N ARG A 54 -0.08 -14.79 3.32
CA ARG A 54 0.14 -15.18 4.72
C ARG A 54 1.45 -14.58 5.21
N GLY A 55 1.64 -14.55 6.50
CA GLY A 55 2.88 -14.09 7.10
C GLY A 55 2.65 -13.49 8.47
N ASP A 56 3.71 -13.47 9.28
CA ASP A 56 3.71 -12.84 10.57
C ASP A 56 4.22 -11.39 10.48
N TRP A 57 4.38 -10.75 11.63
CA TRP A 57 4.85 -9.37 11.70
C TRP A 57 6.27 -9.20 11.13
N ARG A 58 7.10 -10.25 11.18
CA ARG A 58 8.48 -10.19 10.65
C ARG A 58 8.48 -10.07 9.15
N LEU A 59 7.64 -10.85 8.47
CA LEU A 59 7.49 -10.78 7.02
C LEU A 59 6.90 -9.44 6.61
N LYS A 60 5.85 -8.99 7.31
CA LYS A 60 5.22 -7.69 7.03
C LYS A 60 6.23 -6.55 7.15
N ASP A 61 7.03 -6.56 8.22
CA ASP A 61 8.08 -5.55 8.41
C ASP A 61 9.13 -5.61 7.30
N ALA A 62 9.57 -6.81 6.94
CA ALA A 62 10.54 -7.00 5.86
C ALA A 62 10.01 -6.49 4.51
N MET A 63 8.70 -6.59 4.28
CA MET A 63 8.07 -6.13 3.05
C MET A 63 7.89 -4.60 3.00
N THR A 64 7.74 -3.95 4.15
CA THR A 64 7.61 -2.48 4.19
C THR A 64 8.94 -1.77 4.03
N ARG A 65 10.04 -2.36 4.50
CA ARG A 65 11.37 -1.72 4.49
C ARG A 65 11.82 -1.22 3.12
N PRO A 66 11.73 -1.99 2.03
CA PRO A 66 12.15 -1.48 0.74
C PRO A 66 11.40 -0.23 0.30
N GLY A 67 10.11 -0.16 0.63
CA GLY A 67 9.29 1.01 0.30
C GLY A 67 9.77 2.27 1.02
N TYR A 68 10.08 2.16 2.31
CA TYR A 68 10.59 3.29 3.07
C TYR A 68 12.02 3.67 2.64
N LEU A 69 12.87 2.70 2.31
CA LEU A 69 14.20 2.99 1.79
C LEU A 69 14.14 3.73 0.46
N LEU A 70 13.29 3.29 -0.46
CA LEU A 70 13.10 3.96 -1.75
C LEU A 70 12.63 5.40 -1.55
N ALA A 71 11.81 5.65 -0.54
CA ALA A 71 11.27 6.97 -0.26
C ALA A 71 12.35 7.97 0.20
N THR A 72 13.44 7.50 0.80
CA THR A 72 14.51 8.37 1.30
C THR A 72 15.19 9.17 0.18
N ALA A 73 15.15 8.67 -1.06
CA ALA A 73 15.73 9.32 -2.22
C ALA A 73 14.68 10.08 -3.05
N SER A 74 13.50 10.30 -2.51
CA SER A 74 12.38 10.95 -3.22
C SER A 74 11.63 11.90 -2.29
N ASP A 75 10.66 12.63 -2.86
CA ASP A 75 9.75 13.46 -2.08
C ASP A 75 8.48 12.71 -1.66
N VAL A 76 8.42 11.41 -1.91
CA VAL A 76 7.27 10.59 -1.54
C VAL A 76 7.31 10.29 -0.04
N VAL A 77 6.16 10.44 0.61
CA VAL A 77 5.96 10.06 2.02
C VAL A 77 4.96 8.91 2.04
N PRO A 78 5.43 7.65 2.02
CA PRO A 78 4.52 6.52 1.99
C PRO A 78 4.03 6.16 3.39
N SER A 79 2.80 5.68 3.45
CA SER A 79 2.23 5.03 4.63
C SER A 79 1.79 3.64 4.19
N ILE A 80 2.57 2.63 4.55
CA ILE A 80 2.39 1.27 4.04
C ILE A 80 1.81 0.39 5.13
N ILE A 81 0.65 -0.20 4.85
CA ILE A 81 0.00 -1.17 5.73
C ILE A 81 0.04 -2.52 5.01
N VAL A 82 0.53 -3.54 5.69
CA VAL A 82 0.56 -4.91 5.16
C VAL A 82 -0.37 -5.79 6.00
N LEU A 83 -1.36 -6.39 5.34
CA LEU A 83 -2.29 -7.32 5.97
C LEU A 83 -2.30 -8.63 5.19
N THR A 84 -2.55 -9.73 5.91
CA THR A 84 -2.83 -11.01 5.23
C THR A 84 -4.24 -11.01 4.66
N VAL A 85 -4.48 -11.87 3.69
CA VAL A 85 -5.84 -12.08 3.15
C VAL A 85 -6.82 -12.39 4.27
N GLU A 86 -6.43 -13.24 5.22
CA GLU A 86 -7.27 -13.61 6.36
C GLU A 86 -7.62 -12.40 7.23
N GLU A 87 -6.63 -11.56 7.54
CA GLU A 87 -6.86 -10.33 8.31
C GLU A 87 -7.78 -9.36 7.56
N TRP A 88 -7.55 -9.20 6.25
CA TRP A 88 -8.37 -8.32 5.42
C TRP A 88 -9.82 -8.79 5.37
N GLU A 89 -10.04 -10.10 5.19
CA GLU A 89 -11.38 -10.69 5.19
C GLU A 89 -12.08 -10.53 6.54
N LEU A 90 -11.34 -10.63 7.64
CA LEU A 90 -11.90 -10.40 8.98
C LEU A 90 -12.38 -8.96 9.15
N LEU A 91 -11.59 -7.97 8.70
CA LEU A 91 -11.99 -6.57 8.73
C LEU A 91 -13.23 -6.32 7.88
N GLN A 92 -13.35 -7.01 6.75
CA GLN A 92 -14.53 -6.95 5.88
C GLN A 92 -15.77 -7.50 6.60
N LYS A 93 -15.66 -8.67 7.22
CA LYS A 93 -16.77 -9.29 7.94
C LYS A 93 -17.27 -8.41 9.08
N GLN A 94 -16.36 -7.76 9.77
CA GLN A 94 -16.67 -6.86 10.89
C GLN A 94 -17.08 -5.48 10.42
N GLN A 95 -16.93 -5.17 9.13
CA GLN A 95 -17.20 -3.86 8.54
C GLN A 95 -16.57 -2.73 9.35
N THR A 96 -15.28 -2.90 9.68
CA THR A 96 -14.54 -1.92 10.47
C THR A 96 -14.47 -0.58 9.77
N PRO A 97 -14.31 0.54 10.50
CA PRO A 97 -14.13 1.85 9.87
C PRO A 97 -12.99 1.90 8.86
N PHE A 98 -11.87 1.24 9.17
CA PHE A 98 -10.74 1.17 8.23
C PHE A 98 -11.13 0.48 6.92
N TRP A 99 -11.79 -0.68 7.00
CA TRP A 99 -12.23 -1.40 5.81
C TRP A 99 -13.20 -0.57 4.97
N LEU A 100 -14.17 0.08 5.64
CA LEU A 100 -15.14 0.93 4.95
C LEU A 100 -14.46 2.10 4.23
N THR A 101 -13.49 2.74 4.87
CA THR A 101 -12.72 3.84 4.27
C THR A 101 -11.97 3.36 3.03
N VAL A 102 -11.28 2.23 3.15
CA VAL A 102 -10.54 1.66 2.01
C VAL A 102 -11.49 1.32 0.87
N GLN A 103 -12.61 0.67 1.17
CA GLN A 103 -13.61 0.31 0.14
C GLN A 103 -14.14 1.52 -0.60
N GLN A 104 -14.36 2.62 0.10
CA GLN A 104 -14.88 3.84 -0.50
C GLN A 104 -13.87 4.51 -1.43
N ASP A 105 -12.60 4.55 -1.04
CA ASP A 105 -11.58 5.35 -1.70
C ASP A 105 -10.66 4.55 -2.62
N ALA A 106 -10.56 3.23 -2.44
CA ALA A 106 -9.47 2.45 -2.99
C ALA A 106 -9.43 2.43 -4.52
N VAL A 107 -8.19 2.54 -5.02
CA VAL A 107 -7.84 2.24 -6.40
C VAL A 107 -6.97 1.00 -6.37
N VAL A 108 -7.38 -0.04 -7.10
CA VAL A 108 -6.63 -1.30 -7.19
C VAL A 108 -5.46 -1.11 -8.14
N LEU A 109 -4.24 -1.27 -7.63
CA LEU A 109 -3.02 -1.17 -8.44
C LEU A 109 -2.54 -2.54 -8.92
N GLN A 110 -2.92 -3.57 -8.19
CA GLN A 110 -2.53 -4.95 -8.54
C GLN A 110 -3.53 -5.96 -8.01
#